data_a8c9767c7ebae554173259adb1dd1aa5
#
_entry.id   a8c9767c7ebae554173259adb1dd1aa5
#
_cell.length_a   1.000
_cell.length_b   1.000
_cell.length_c   1.000
_cell.angle_alpha   90.00
_cell.angle_beta   90.00
_cell.angle_gamma   90.00
#
_symmetry.space_group_name_H-M   'P 1'
#
loop_
_entity.id
_entity.type
_entity.pdbx_description
1 polymer ?
#
loop_
_entity_poly.entity_id
_entity_poly.type
_entity_poly.pdbx_seq_one_letter_code
_entity_poly.pdbx_strand_id
1 'polypeptide(L)'
;ARVTREDSKEVLNDISNVNQPRQQRMKDLCAMYNCEEVWVDGDGNSQFRALSLGLYEREDRHAEVRANIVQHLRENSERYFQFVENGEVFADYVNRISQDGQWGDEVTLRAFEQCNGRGVRVLSDNEQNPVINPTFEGPLEDTITITHYGEVHYNGTKPIRA
;
A
#
# COMPACT_ATOMS: atom_id res chain seq x y z
N ALA A 1 8.80 -8.81 13.65
CA ALA A 1 7.59 -9.32 14.28
C ALA A 1 6.37 -9.01 13.43
N ARG A 2 5.46 -9.95 13.34
CA ARG A 2 4.21 -9.73 12.63
C ARG A 2 3.30 -8.81 13.44
N VAL A 3 2.83 -7.74 12.80
CA VAL A 3 1.79 -6.89 13.37
C VAL A 3 0.45 -7.54 13.08
N THR A 4 -0.40 -7.64 14.09
CA THR A 4 -1.69 -8.32 13.98
C THR A 4 -2.79 -7.38 13.50
N ARG A 5 -3.96 -7.95 13.17
CA ARG A 5 -5.15 -7.16 12.82
C ARG A 5 -5.61 -6.26 13.98
N GLU A 6 -5.41 -6.72 15.22
CA GLU A 6 -5.74 -5.93 16.42
C GLU A 6 -4.78 -4.75 16.58
N ASP A 7 -3.48 -4.98 16.32
CA ASP A 7 -2.48 -3.91 16.35
C ASP A 7 -2.83 -2.81 15.33
N SER A 8 -3.32 -3.20 14.12
CA SER A 8 -3.82 -2.26 13.13
C SER A 8 -4.97 -1.41 13.66
N LYS A 9 -5.91 -2.03 14.37
CA LYS A 9 -7.05 -1.31 14.96
C LYS A 9 -6.61 -0.33 16.02
N GLU A 10 -5.65 -0.70 16.88
CA GLU A 10 -5.10 0.21 17.88
C GLU A 10 -4.43 1.41 17.23
N VAL A 11 -3.61 1.20 16.20
CA VAL A 11 -2.96 2.29 15.47
C VAL A 11 -4.00 3.21 14.85
N LEU A 12 -5.06 2.66 14.24
CA LEU A 12 -6.12 3.45 13.61
C LEU A 12 -6.90 4.26 14.64
N ASN A 13 -7.23 3.66 15.79
CA ASN A 13 -7.91 4.37 16.88
C ASN A 13 -7.06 5.49 17.42
N ASP A 14 -5.76 5.26 17.62
CA ASP A 14 -4.80 6.25 18.10
C ASP A 14 -4.74 7.42 17.13
N ILE A 15 -4.61 7.14 15.83
CA ILE A 15 -4.57 8.16 14.78
C ILE A 15 -5.87 8.99 14.77
N SER A 16 -7.03 8.35 14.86
CA SER A 16 -8.32 9.04 14.75
C SER A 16 -8.68 9.83 16.01
N ASN A 17 -8.20 9.43 17.19
CA ASN A 17 -8.62 10.03 18.46
C ASN A 17 -7.60 10.99 19.08
N VAL A 18 -6.30 10.77 18.87
CA VAL A 18 -5.24 11.45 19.63
C VAL A 18 -4.22 12.16 18.73
N ASN A 19 -4.02 11.73 17.51
CA ASN A 19 -2.90 12.20 16.67
C ASN A 19 -3.31 13.26 15.64
N GLN A 20 -3.93 14.37 16.10
CA GLN A 20 -4.25 15.50 15.23
C GLN A 20 -3.03 16.02 14.44
N PRO A 21 -1.83 16.21 15.07
CA PRO A 21 -0.66 16.64 14.31
C PRO A 21 -0.25 15.67 13.20
N ARG A 22 -0.35 14.36 13.45
CA ARG A 22 -0.02 13.33 12.44
C ARG A 22 -1.01 13.38 11.27
N GLN A 23 -2.31 13.47 11.56
CA GLN A 23 -3.33 13.58 10.53
C GLN A 23 -3.18 14.87 9.73
N GLN A 24 -2.88 15.98 10.41
CA GLN A 24 -2.68 17.28 9.73
C GLN A 24 -1.45 17.22 8.81
N ARG A 25 -0.35 16.61 9.25
CA ARG A 25 0.84 16.45 8.41
C ARG A 25 0.51 15.63 7.16
N MET A 26 -0.27 14.55 7.31
CA MET A 26 -0.67 13.72 6.17
C MET A 26 -1.57 14.50 5.22
N LYS A 27 -2.51 15.28 5.74
CA LYS A 27 -3.39 16.13 4.93
C LYS A 27 -2.58 17.14 4.12
N ASP A 28 -1.59 17.78 4.75
CA ASP A 28 -0.73 18.75 4.08
C ASP A 28 0.12 18.07 3.00
N LEU A 29 0.63 16.89 3.30
CA LEU A 29 1.44 16.11 2.36
C LEU A 29 0.60 15.69 1.14
N CYS A 30 -0.62 15.22 1.36
CA CYS A 30 -1.55 14.88 0.28
C CYS A 30 -1.86 16.09 -0.59
N ALA A 31 -2.06 17.27 0.02
CA ALA A 31 -2.32 18.51 -0.72
C ALA A 31 -1.16 18.86 -1.66
N MET A 32 0.09 18.61 -1.25
CA MET A 32 1.26 18.84 -2.09
C MET A 32 1.24 17.99 -3.38
N TYR A 33 0.54 16.86 -3.34
CA TYR A 33 0.40 15.96 -4.49
C TYR A 33 -0.99 16.00 -5.12
N ASN A 34 -1.77 17.06 -4.81
CA ASN A 34 -3.10 17.29 -5.37
C ASN A 34 -4.08 16.14 -5.13
N CYS A 35 -4.02 15.54 -3.94
CA CYS A 35 -4.90 14.44 -3.59
C CYS A 35 -5.45 14.59 -2.18
N GLU A 36 -6.52 13.86 -1.91
CA GLU A 36 -7.08 13.73 -0.57
C GLU A 36 -7.26 12.25 -0.24
N GLU A 37 -7.12 11.89 1.03
CA GLU A 37 -7.22 10.51 1.46
C GLU A 37 -8.64 9.96 1.34
N VAL A 38 -8.70 8.68 1.00
CA VAL A 38 -9.92 7.87 1.09
C VAL A 38 -9.62 6.71 2.02
N TRP A 39 -10.26 6.68 3.19
CA TRP A 39 -10.06 5.63 4.17
C TRP A 39 -10.64 4.31 3.69
N VAL A 40 -9.90 3.24 3.87
CA VAL A 40 -10.31 1.88 3.51
C VAL A 40 -10.35 1.00 4.76
N ASP A 41 -11.01 -0.16 4.68
CA ASP A 41 -11.12 -1.06 5.81
C ASP A 41 -9.76 -1.57 6.28
N GLY A 42 -9.61 -1.65 7.63
CA GLY A 42 -8.42 -2.18 8.27
C GLY A 42 -8.53 -3.68 8.54
N ASP A 43 -8.84 -4.46 7.51
CA ASP A 43 -9.11 -5.90 7.61
C ASP A 43 -7.91 -6.78 7.19
N GLY A 44 -6.72 -6.18 7.08
CA GLY A 44 -5.53 -6.86 6.58
C GLY A 44 -5.35 -6.73 5.07
N ASN A 45 -6.34 -6.15 4.37
CA ASN A 45 -6.31 -5.96 2.92
C ASN A 45 -6.05 -4.51 2.52
N SER A 46 -5.68 -3.64 3.46
CA SER A 46 -5.67 -2.19 3.23
C SER A 46 -4.76 -1.76 2.07
N GLN A 47 -3.59 -2.36 1.92
CA GLN A 47 -2.72 -2.05 0.78
C GLN A 47 -3.43 -2.37 -0.55
N PHE A 48 -4.04 -3.54 -0.64
CA PHE A 48 -4.71 -3.99 -1.87
C PHE A 48 -5.99 -3.19 -2.14
N ARG A 49 -6.70 -2.78 -1.07
CA ARG A 49 -7.85 -1.87 -1.19
C ARG A 49 -7.43 -0.50 -1.69
N ALA A 50 -6.34 0.04 -1.14
CA ALA A 50 -5.80 1.33 -1.58
C ALA A 50 -5.37 1.28 -3.06
N LEU A 51 -4.70 0.21 -3.47
CA LEU A 51 -4.30 0.01 -4.86
C LEU A 51 -5.51 -0.18 -5.79
N SER A 52 -6.53 -0.88 -5.32
CA SER A 52 -7.80 -1.03 -6.05
C SER A 52 -8.47 0.31 -6.30
N LEU A 53 -8.49 1.19 -5.29
CA LEU A 53 -9.00 2.56 -5.47
C LEU A 53 -8.24 3.31 -6.55
N GLY A 54 -6.93 3.21 -6.56
CA GLY A 54 -6.11 3.89 -7.57
C GLY A 54 -6.32 3.36 -8.98
N LEU A 55 -6.58 2.05 -9.11
CA LEU A 55 -6.69 1.39 -10.40
C LEU A 55 -8.12 1.39 -10.96
N TYR A 56 -9.11 1.19 -10.09
CA TYR A 56 -10.52 1.00 -10.48
C TYR A 56 -11.48 2.04 -9.92
N GLU A 57 -10.99 3.00 -9.12
CA GLU A 57 -11.81 3.99 -8.42
C GLU A 57 -12.81 3.37 -7.43
N ARG A 58 -12.53 2.13 -6.99
CA ARG A 58 -13.31 1.40 -5.99
C ARG A 58 -12.39 0.43 -5.23
N GLU A 59 -12.65 0.24 -3.93
CA GLU A 59 -11.78 -0.59 -3.10
C GLU A 59 -12.12 -2.08 -3.10
N ASP A 60 -13.28 -2.45 -3.60
CA ASP A 60 -13.80 -3.81 -3.48
C ASP A 60 -13.19 -4.81 -4.47
N ARG A 61 -12.31 -4.35 -5.36
CA ARG A 61 -11.55 -5.23 -6.25
C ARG A 61 -10.19 -5.63 -5.68
N HIS A 62 -9.99 -5.48 -4.37
CA HIS A 62 -8.73 -5.79 -3.73
C HIS A 62 -8.30 -7.26 -3.92
N ALA A 63 -9.24 -8.19 -3.94
CA ALA A 63 -8.92 -9.61 -4.16
C ALA A 63 -8.32 -9.86 -5.54
N GLU A 64 -8.85 -9.19 -6.57
CA GLU A 64 -8.32 -9.25 -7.93
C GLU A 64 -6.92 -8.64 -8.01
N VAL A 65 -6.71 -7.50 -7.34
CA VAL A 65 -5.40 -6.86 -7.26
C VAL A 65 -4.39 -7.81 -6.62
N ARG A 66 -4.75 -8.42 -5.49
CA ARG A 66 -3.91 -9.42 -4.81
C ARG A 66 -3.57 -10.59 -5.72
N ALA A 67 -4.58 -11.15 -6.39
CA ALA A 67 -4.39 -12.30 -7.27
C ALA A 67 -3.42 -12.00 -8.42
N ASN A 68 -3.53 -10.82 -9.02
CA ASN A 68 -2.65 -10.41 -10.11
C ASN A 68 -1.20 -10.22 -9.64
N ILE A 69 -1.01 -9.63 -8.46
CA ILE A 69 0.31 -9.49 -7.83
C ILE A 69 0.93 -10.87 -7.57
N VAL A 70 0.15 -11.77 -6.99
CA VAL A 70 0.60 -13.14 -6.67
C VAL A 70 1.03 -13.89 -7.93
N GLN A 71 0.23 -13.80 -8.98
CA GLN A 71 0.57 -14.44 -10.26
C GLN A 71 1.87 -13.88 -10.82
N HIS A 72 2.04 -12.57 -10.79
CA HIS A 72 3.26 -11.91 -11.24
C HIS A 72 4.48 -12.37 -10.44
N LEU A 73 4.36 -12.46 -9.11
CA LEU A 73 5.43 -12.94 -8.24
C LEU A 73 5.82 -14.39 -8.59
N ARG A 74 4.85 -15.26 -8.83
CA ARG A 74 5.11 -16.65 -9.19
C ARG A 74 5.81 -16.78 -10.54
N GLU A 75 5.42 -15.97 -11.50
CA GLU A 75 5.99 -15.99 -12.86
C GLU A 75 7.36 -15.34 -12.94
N ASN A 76 7.74 -14.52 -11.95
CA ASN A 76 8.97 -13.74 -11.96
C ASN A 76 9.77 -13.93 -10.67
N SER A 77 9.81 -15.14 -10.14
CA SER A 77 10.45 -15.43 -8.85
C SER A 77 11.91 -14.98 -8.78
N GLU A 78 12.66 -15.09 -9.87
CA GLU A 78 14.07 -14.68 -9.91
C GLU A 78 14.27 -13.18 -9.71
N ARG A 79 13.26 -12.37 -9.94
CA ARG A 79 13.32 -10.93 -9.72
C ARG A 79 13.13 -10.54 -8.25
N TYR A 80 12.38 -11.35 -7.50
CA TYR A 80 11.87 -10.93 -6.18
C TYR A 80 12.38 -11.77 -5.02
N PHE A 81 12.90 -13.00 -5.25
CA PHE A 81 13.22 -13.90 -4.16
C PHE A 81 14.24 -13.32 -3.18
N GLN A 82 15.19 -12.50 -3.66
CA GLN A 82 16.24 -11.92 -2.81
C GLN A 82 15.73 -10.81 -1.89
N PHE A 83 14.52 -10.29 -2.13
CA PHE A 83 13.94 -9.21 -1.35
C PHE A 83 13.00 -9.69 -0.25
N VAL A 84 12.76 -10.99 -0.15
CA VAL A 84 11.95 -11.57 0.91
C VAL A 84 12.77 -11.64 2.19
N GLU A 85 12.21 -11.08 3.27
CA GLU A 85 12.90 -10.93 4.54
C GLU A 85 12.90 -12.19 5.37
N ASN A 86 13.79 -12.20 6.40
CA ASN A 86 13.85 -13.23 7.45
C ASN A 86 14.13 -14.65 6.95
N GLY A 87 14.75 -14.80 5.78
CA GLY A 87 15.11 -16.12 5.25
C GLY A 87 13.93 -16.99 4.87
N GLU A 88 12.75 -16.40 4.73
CA GLU A 88 11.56 -17.15 4.29
C GLU A 88 11.74 -17.67 2.87
N VAL A 89 11.35 -18.92 2.64
CA VAL A 89 11.37 -19.48 1.28
C VAL A 89 10.36 -18.74 0.42
N PHE A 90 10.77 -18.35 -0.78
CA PHE A 90 9.95 -17.50 -1.65
C PHE A 90 8.56 -18.10 -1.94
N ALA A 91 8.49 -19.40 -2.21
CA ALA A 91 7.21 -20.06 -2.45
C ALA A 91 6.28 -19.97 -1.24
N ASP A 92 6.83 -20.11 -0.02
CA ASP A 92 6.06 -19.97 1.22
C ASP A 92 5.59 -18.52 1.41
N TYR A 93 6.45 -17.56 1.11
CA TYR A 93 6.09 -16.13 1.14
C TYR A 93 4.90 -15.85 0.20
N VAL A 94 4.99 -16.30 -1.04
CA VAL A 94 3.93 -16.07 -2.03
C VAL A 94 2.62 -16.76 -1.60
N ASN A 95 2.71 -17.98 -1.09
CA ASN A 95 1.52 -18.70 -0.59
C ASN A 95 0.86 -17.94 0.57
N ARG A 96 1.66 -17.36 1.47
CA ARG A 96 1.16 -16.55 2.57
C ARG A 96 0.49 -15.29 2.05
N ILE A 97 1.15 -14.56 1.16
CA ILE A 97 0.61 -13.32 0.57
C ILE A 97 -0.67 -13.58 -0.24
N SER A 98 -0.85 -14.78 -0.77
CA SER A 98 -2.05 -15.12 -1.54
C SER A 98 -3.33 -15.19 -0.69
N GLN A 99 -3.20 -15.25 0.63
CA GLN A 99 -4.33 -15.42 1.53
C GLN A 99 -5.01 -14.09 1.85
N ASP A 100 -6.34 -14.08 1.84
CA ASP A 100 -7.14 -12.92 2.24
C ASP A 100 -6.73 -12.47 3.64
N GLY A 101 -6.60 -11.17 3.84
CA GLY A 101 -6.25 -10.59 5.13
C GLY A 101 -4.76 -10.56 5.43
N GLN A 102 -3.93 -11.13 4.61
CA GLN A 102 -2.47 -11.03 4.79
C GLN A 102 -1.97 -9.68 4.28
N TRP A 103 -1.10 -9.06 5.05
CA TRP A 103 -0.60 -7.73 4.73
C TRP A 103 0.33 -7.74 3.53
N GLY A 104 0.13 -6.75 2.65
CA GLY A 104 1.10 -6.42 1.62
C GLY A 104 2.32 -5.73 2.23
N ASP A 105 3.37 -5.67 1.45
CA ASP A 105 4.66 -5.10 1.85
C ASP A 105 5.31 -4.36 0.67
N GLU A 106 6.59 -4.04 0.78
CA GLU A 106 7.33 -3.37 -0.29
C GLU A 106 7.41 -4.24 -1.55
N VAL A 107 7.56 -5.55 -1.38
CA VAL A 107 7.63 -6.48 -2.53
C VAL A 107 6.32 -6.48 -3.31
N THR A 108 5.19 -6.52 -2.63
CA THR A 108 3.88 -6.49 -3.30
C THR A 108 3.64 -5.16 -4.00
N LEU A 109 4.09 -4.03 -3.44
CA LEU A 109 3.99 -2.73 -4.10
C LEU A 109 4.80 -2.69 -5.40
N ARG A 110 6.03 -3.18 -5.36
CA ARG A 110 6.89 -3.18 -6.55
C ARG A 110 6.38 -4.15 -7.62
N ALA A 111 5.85 -5.30 -7.20
CA ALA A 111 5.20 -6.24 -8.10
C ALA A 111 3.95 -5.61 -8.75
N PHE A 112 3.15 -4.89 -7.98
CA PHE A 112 1.99 -4.16 -8.51
C PHE A 112 2.39 -3.20 -9.62
N GLU A 113 3.44 -2.42 -9.39
CA GLU A 113 3.93 -1.46 -10.39
C GLU A 113 4.26 -2.17 -11.71
N GLN A 114 4.98 -3.27 -11.63
CA GLN A 114 5.43 -3.99 -12.82
C GLN A 114 4.26 -4.66 -13.56
N CYS A 115 3.34 -5.29 -12.85
CA CYS A 115 2.25 -6.00 -13.53
C CYS A 115 1.14 -5.09 -14.04
N ASN A 116 1.05 -3.86 -13.53
CA ASN A 116 0.04 -2.90 -13.98
C ASN A 116 0.62 -1.76 -14.82
N GLY A 117 1.94 -1.66 -14.93
CA GLY A 117 2.58 -0.59 -15.71
C GLY A 117 2.30 0.81 -15.15
N ARG A 118 2.20 0.93 -13.82
CA ARG A 118 1.91 2.21 -13.15
C ARG A 118 2.76 2.34 -11.89
N GLY A 119 3.38 3.50 -11.71
CA GLY A 119 4.12 3.80 -10.50
C GLY A 119 3.18 3.98 -9.29
N VAL A 120 3.69 3.64 -8.11
CA VAL A 120 2.99 3.88 -6.84
C VAL A 120 3.85 4.76 -5.95
N ARG A 121 3.30 5.91 -5.57
CA ARG A 121 3.90 6.79 -4.57
C ARG A 121 3.25 6.53 -3.23
N VAL A 122 4.07 6.38 -2.20
CA VAL A 122 3.57 6.20 -0.83
C VAL A 122 3.87 7.45 -0.02
N LEU A 123 2.84 8.04 0.56
CA LEU A 123 2.96 9.14 1.51
C LEU A 123 2.84 8.54 2.91
N SER A 124 3.89 8.70 3.71
CA SER A 124 4.03 8.03 5.00
C SER A 124 3.97 9.01 6.16
N ASP A 125 3.48 8.56 7.30
CA ASP A 125 3.56 9.32 8.55
C ASP A 125 4.94 9.27 9.19
N ASN A 126 5.89 8.59 8.59
CA ASN A 126 7.29 8.58 9.02
C ASN A 126 7.93 9.93 8.67
N GLU A 127 8.24 10.74 9.68
CA GLU A 127 8.78 12.09 9.51
C GLU A 127 10.15 12.11 8.82
N GLN A 128 10.93 11.06 8.95
CA GLN A 128 12.27 10.98 8.37
C GLN A 128 12.24 10.58 6.89
N ASN A 129 11.18 9.91 6.47
CA ASN A 129 11.03 9.45 5.09
C ASN A 129 9.56 9.52 4.68
N PRO A 130 9.01 10.75 4.54
CA PRO A 130 7.57 10.93 4.33
C PRO A 130 7.10 10.58 2.92
N VAL A 131 7.98 10.58 1.92
CA VAL A 131 7.61 10.30 0.54
C VAL A 131 8.47 9.17 -0.01
N ILE A 132 7.82 8.08 -0.41
CA ILE A 132 8.48 6.98 -1.11
C ILE A 132 8.05 7.05 -2.56
N ASN A 133 8.99 7.36 -3.44
CA ASN A 133 8.71 7.54 -4.86
C ASN A 133 8.54 6.19 -5.57
N PRO A 134 7.79 6.18 -6.70
CA PRO A 134 7.69 4.99 -7.53
C PRO A 134 9.06 4.49 -8.00
N THR A 135 9.20 3.18 -8.16
CA THR A 135 10.37 2.60 -8.84
C THR A 135 10.08 2.35 -10.32
N PHE A 136 8.81 2.25 -10.69
CA PHE A 136 8.41 2.10 -12.10
C PHE A 136 8.47 3.45 -12.79
N GLU A 137 9.17 3.52 -13.92
CA GLU A 137 9.28 4.72 -14.73
C GLU A 137 8.14 4.78 -15.74
N GLY A 138 7.21 5.68 -15.51
CA GLY A 138 6.05 5.89 -16.37
C GLY A 138 5.58 7.33 -16.27
N PRO A 139 4.51 7.67 -17.00
CA PRO A 139 3.94 9.02 -16.93
C PRO A 139 3.51 9.38 -15.51
N LEU A 140 3.86 10.59 -15.06
CA LEU A 140 3.52 11.07 -13.71
C LEU A 140 2.01 11.06 -13.48
N GLU A 141 1.24 11.39 -14.51
CA GLU A 141 -0.23 11.43 -14.41
C GLU A 141 -0.85 10.05 -14.15
N ASP A 142 -0.12 8.97 -14.43
CA ASP A 142 -0.59 7.60 -14.18
C ASP A 142 -0.17 7.08 -12.81
N THR A 143 0.59 7.86 -12.03
CA THR A 143 1.07 7.44 -10.72
C THR A 143 -0.09 7.35 -9.74
N ILE A 144 -0.21 6.21 -9.08
CA ILE A 144 -1.16 5.99 -7.98
C ILE A 144 -0.50 6.45 -6.69
N THR A 145 -1.19 7.29 -5.92
CA THR A 145 -0.72 7.73 -4.61
C THR A 145 -1.55 7.04 -3.53
N ILE A 146 -0.86 6.43 -2.56
CA ILE A 146 -1.47 5.83 -1.38
C ILE A 146 -0.80 6.39 -0.14
N THR A 147 -1.46 6.27 1.02
CA THR A 147 -0.90 6.72 2.28
C THR A 147 -0.62 5.52 3.18
N HIS A 148 0.32 5.69 4.13
CA HIS A 148 0.76 4.61 5.00
C HIS A 148 0.97 5.13 6.42
N TYR A 149 0.31 4.52 7.39
CA TYR A 149 0.35 4.92 8.80
C TYR A 149 0.94 3.81 9.67
N GLY A 150 1.98 4.16 10.43
CA GLY A 150 2.57 3.27 11.42
C GLY A 150 3.05 1.93 10.89
N GLU A 151 3.33 1.85 9.61
CA GLU A 151 3.71 0.61 8.90
C GLU A 151 2.66 -0.50 8.97
N VAL A 152 1.40 -0.16 9.30
CA VAL A 152 0.33 -1.15 9.51
C VAL A 152 -0.91 -0.93 8.63
N HIS A 153 -1.21 0.30 8.24
CA HIS A 153 -2.43 0.60 7.49
C HIS A 153 -2.15 1.49 6.29
N TYR A 154 -2.74 1.13 5.16
CA TYR A 154 -2.73 1.93 3.94
C TYR A 154 -4.12 2.50 3.67
N ASN A 155 -4.16 3.71 3.13
CA ASN A 155 -5.38 4.29 2.57
C ASN A 155 -5.16 4.64 1.11
N GLY A 156 -6.26 4.73 0.35
CA GLY A 156 -6.20 5.26 -1.00
C GLY A 156 -6.27 6.77 -1.03
N THR A 157 -6.22 7.33 -2.20
CA THR A 157 -6.39 8.75 -2.44
C THR A 157 -7.26 8.97 -3.67
N LYS A 158 -7.79 10.19 -3.78
CA LYS A 158 -8.46 10.67 -4.99
C LYS A 158 -7.97 12.08 -5.31
N PRO A 159 -8.00 12.50 -6.59
CA PRO A 159 -7.58 13.85 -6.94
C PRO A 159 -8.46 14.91 -6.27
N ILE A 160 -7.82 16.02 -5.86
CA ILE A 160 -8.57 17.20 -5.44
C ILE A 160 -9.08 17.87 -6.71
N ARG A 161 -10.40 18.02 -6.82
CA ARG A 161 -10.99 18.71 -7.95
C ARG A 161 -10.88 20.22 -7.74
N ALA A 162 -10.38 20.88 -8.76
CA ALA A 162 -10.33 22.33 -8.78
C ALA A 162 -11.75 22.92 -8.86
#